data_dd00c544234e25de73099ce6f14170d5
#
_entry.id   dd00c544234e25de73099ce6f14170d5
#
_cell.length_a   1.000
_cell.length_b   1.000
_cell.length_c   1.000
_cell.angle_alpha   90.00
_cell.angle_beta   90.00
_cell.angle_gamma   90.00
#
_symmetry.space_group_name_H-M   'P 1'
#
loop_
_entity.id
_entity.type
_entity.pdbx_description
1 polymer ?
#
loop_
_entity_poly.entity_id
_entity_poly.type
_entity_poly.pdbx_seq_one_letter_code
_entity_poly.pdbx_strand_id
1 'polypeptide(L)' 'MNDELDNRIRVFRAEHRLSQSELAEAIGVSRKTISTIEVGRFTPSTVIALKIARYFNVPVEEIFSLKDD' A
#
# COMPACT_ATOMS: atom_id res chain seq x y z
N MET A 1 4.41 13.03 18.85
CA MET A 1 4.64 11.85 18.00
C MET A 1 3.65 11.86 16.84
N ASN A 2 4.14 11.57 15.65
CA ASN A 2 3.30 11.62 14.46
C ASN A 2 2.78 10.20 14.14
N ASP A 3 1.47 10.03 14.15
CA ASP A 3 0.84 8.73 13.85
C ASP A 3 0.39 8.61 12.40
N GLU A 4 0.76 9.55 11.55
CA GLU A 4 0.41 9.47 10.15
C GLU A 4 1.20 8.37 9.45
N LEU A 5 0.52 7.67 8.56
CA LEU A 5 1.12 6.57 7.81
C LEU A 5 1.67 7.08 6.49
N ASP A 6 2.88 6.69 6.18
CA ASP A 6 3.48 6.90 4.87
C ASP A 6 3.55 5.56 4.14
N ASN A 7 3.55 5.59 2.81
CA ASN A 7 3.64 4.33 2.07
C ASN A 7 4.45 4.50 0.79
N ARG A 8 4.94 3.38 0.29
CA ARG A 8 5.72 3.31 -0.95
C ARG A 8 5.05 2.41 -1.97
N ILE A 9 3.72 2.30 -1.91
CA ILE A 9 2.98 1.42 -2.84
C ILE A 9 3.25 1.82 -4.29
N ARG A 10 3.24 3.11 -4.58
CA ARG A 10 3.49 3.59 -5.95
C ARG A 10 4.87 3.17 -6.43
N VAL A 11 5.88 3.22 -5.57
CA VAL A 11 7.24 2.82 -5.93
C VAL A 11 7.29 1.34 -6.26
N PHE A 12 6.69 0.50 -5.40
CA PHE A 12 6.65 -0.94 -5.64
C PHE A 12 5.85 -1.27 -6.91
N ARG A 13 4.73 -0.58 -7.12
CA ARG A 13 3.95 -0.79 -8.34
C ARG A 13 4.79 -0.45 -9.59
N ALA A 14 5.48 0.69 -9.55
CA ALA A 14 6.29 1.12 -10.68
C ALA A 14 7.40 0.11 -10.99
N GLU A 15 8.05 -0.41 -9.95
CA GLU A 15 9.11 -1.41 -10.11
C GLU A 15 8.57 -2.69 -10.75
N HIS A 16 7.32 -3.03 -10.48
CA HIS A 16 6.69 -4.24 -11.01
C HIS A 16 5.83 -3.95 -12.25
N ARG A 17 5.83 -2.70 -12.73
CA ARG A 17 5.02 -2.26 -13.87
C ARG A 17 3.56 -2.62 -13.69
N LEU A 18 3.04 -2.34 -12.50
CA LEU A 18 1.71 -2.75 -12.07
C LEU A 18 0.82 -1.52 -11.92
N SER A 19 -0.38 -1.55 -12.53
CA SER A 19 -1.35 -0.47 -12.37
C SER A 19 -2.06 -0.59 -11.01
N GLN A 20 -2.72 0.48 -10.58
CA GLN A 20 -3.54 0.44 -9.39
C GLN A 20 -4.63 -0.64 -9.50
N SER A 21 -5.27 -0.73 -10.67
CA SER A 21 -6.31 -1.73 -10.91
C SER A 21 -5.78 -3.15 -10.81
N GLU A 22 -4.60 -3.38 -11.37
CA GLU A 22 -4.00 -4.71 -11.33
C GLU A 22 -3.64 -5.13 -9.91
N LEU A 23 -3.08 -4.21 -9.12
CA LEU A 23 -2.78 -4.50 -7.72
C LEU A 23 -4.06 -4.76 -6.93
N ALA A 24 -5.08 -3.92 -7.15
CA ALA A 24 -6.36 -4.06 -6.47
C ALA A 24 -6.98 -5.43 -6.76
N GLU A 25 -6.98 -5.84 -8.03
CA GLU A 25 -7.52 -7.14 -8.41
C GLU A 25 -6.72 -8.28 -7.76
N ALA A 26 -5.41 -8.16 -7.73
CA ALA A 26 -4.55 -9.21 -7.18
C ALA A 26 -4.79 -9.46 -5.69
N ILE A 27 -5.14 -8.43 -4.93
CA ILE A 27 -5.36 -8.58 -3.49
C ILE A 27 -6.84 -8.53 -3.10
N GLY A 28 -7.75 -8.44 -4.09
CA GLY A 28 -9.18 -8.55 -3.84
C GLY A 28 -9.83 -7.30 -3.25
N VAL A 29 -9.37 -6.12 -3.64
CA VAL A 29 -9.97 -4.85 -3.21
C VAL A 29 -10.30 -4.01 -4.44
N SER A 30 -11.02 -2.88 -4.25
CA SER A 30 -11.33 -1.99 -5.35
C SER A 30 -10.12 -1.12 -5.71
N ARG A 31 -10.10 -0.64 -6.96
CA ARG A 31 -9.07 0.31 -7.38
C ARG A 31 -9.10 1.56 -6.50
N LYS A 32 -10.29 2.01 -6.11
CA LYS A 32 -10.43 3.19 -5.25
C LYS A 32 -9.73 2.98 -3.91
N THR A 33 -9.79 1.77 -3.37
CA THR A 33 -9.10 1.45 -2.12
C THR A 33 -7.59 1.67 -2.28
N ILE A 34 -6.99 1.17 -3.36
CA ILE A 34 -5.56 1.37 -3.60
C ILE A 34 -5.25 2.86 -3.79
N SER A 35 -6.05 3.54 -4.61
CA SER A 35 -5.85 4.95 -4.89
C SER A 35 -5.89 5.81 -3.62
N THR A 36 -6.86 5.58 -2.75
CA THR A 36 -7.01 6.38 -1.53
C THR A 36 -5.92 6.06 -0.50
N ILE A 37 -5.45 4.82 -0.46
CA ILE A 37 -4.31 4.47 0.42
C ILE A 37 -3.04 5.17 -0.08
N GLU A 38 -2.78 5.16 -1.37
CA GLU A 38 -1.56 5.76 -1.92
C GLU A 38 -1.45 7.24 -1.64
N VAL A 39 -2.57 7.97 -1.68
CA VAL A 39 -2.55 9.41 -1.41
C VAL A 39 -2.72 9.75 0.08
N GLY A 40 -2.83 8.76 0.93
CA GLY A 40 -2.88 8.98 2.38
C GLY A 40 -4.24 9.34 2.93
N ARG A 41 -5.31 9.17 2.15
CA ARG A 41 -6.67 9.49 2.62
C ARG A 41 -7.34 8.33 3.35
N PHE A 42 -6.80 7.15 3.23
CA PHE A 42 -7.36 5.96 3.85
C PHE A 42 -6.23 5.12 4.41
N THR A 43 -6.34 4.78 5.69
CA THR A 43 -5.39 3.89 6.34
C THR A 43 -5.85 2.46 6.10
N PRO A 44 -5.03 1.60 5.50
CA PRO A 44 -5.45 0.24 5.24
C PRO A 44 -5.63 -0.54 6.53
N SER A 45 -6.54 -1.52 6.50
CA SER A 45 -6.63 -2.47 7.59
C SER A 45 -5.34 -3.29 7.63
N THR A 46 -5.11 -3.94 8.77
CA THR A 46 -3.96 -4.83 8.91
C THR A 46 -3.99 -5.91 7.83
N VAL A 47 -5.17 -6.44 7.52
CA VAL A 47 -5.32 -7.47 6.49
C VAL A 47 -4.88 -6.94 5.12
N ILE A 48 -5.35 -5.76 4.73
CA ILE A 48 -4.97 -5.18 3.45
C ILE A 48 -3.47 -4.90 3.39
N ALA A 49 -2.91 -4.33 4.45
CA ALA A 49 -1.48 -4.04 4.50
C ALA A 49 -0.64 -5.31 4.33
N LEU A 50 -1.03 -6.38 5.01
CA LEU A 50 -0.32 -7.65 4.91
C LEU A 50 -0.48 -8.29 3.53
N LYS A 51 -1.65 -8.14 2.90
CA LYS A 51 -1.87 -8.65 1.55
C LYS A 51 -0.97 -7.94 0.54
N ILE A 52 -0.82 -6.62 0.68
CA ILE A 52 0.06 -5.85 -0.20
C ILE A 52 1.51 -6.29 -0.02
N ALA A 53 1.96 -6.40 1.23
CA ALA A 53 3.32 -6.83 1.53
C ALA A 53 3.59 -8.24 0.99
N ARG A 54 2.64 -9.15 1.16
CA ARG A 54 2.76 -10.51 0.66
C ARG A 54 2.85 -10.53 -0.86
N TYR A 55 2.04 -9.71 -1.52
CA TYR A 55 2.05 -9.65 -2.98
C TYR A 55 3.44 -9.27 -3.50
N PHE A 56 4.07 -8.28 -2.87
CA PHE A 56 5.41 -7.84 -3.28
C PHE A 56 6.52 -8.66 -2.63
N ASN A 57 6.17 -9.60 -1.77
CA ASN A 57 7.10 -10.50 -1.10
C ASN A 57 8.16 -9.75 -0.30
N VAL A 58 7.72 -8.75 0.47
CA VAL A 58 8.58 -7.96 1.34
C VAL A 58 7.90 -7.82 2.71
N PRO A 59 8.68 -7.49 3.75
CA PRO A 59 8.07 -7.15 5.05
C PRO A 59 7.16 -5.93 4.91
N VAL A 60 6.11 -5.86 5.72
CA VAL A 60 5.15 -4.75 5.64
C VAL A 60 5.84 -3.40 5.89
N GLU A 61 6.88 -3.38 6.69
CA GLU A 61 7.63 -2.16 7.00
C GLU A 61 8.39 -1.59 5.81
N GLU A 62 8.60 -2.40 4.78
CA GLU A 62 9.21 -1.91 3.54
C GLU A 62 8.23 -1.04 2.75
N ILE A 63 6.94 -1.25 2.95
CA ILE A 63 5.90 -0.53 2.22
C ILE A 63 5.28 0.58 3.05
N PHE A 64 5.03 0.29 4.32
CA PHE A 64 4.36 1.23 5.23
C PHE A 64 5.28 1.62 6.39
N SER A 65 5.26 2.90 6.73
CA SER A 65 6.01 3.42 7.86
C SER A 65 5.25 4.59 8.47
N LEU A 66 5.56 4.91 9.71
CA LEU A 66 5.03 6.12 10.31
C LEU A 66 5.87 7.30 9.84
N LYS A 67 5.22 8.41 9.54
CA LYS A 67 5.94 9.62 9.14
C LYS A 67 6.76 10.14 10.31
N ASP A 68 7.98 10.54 10.03
CA ASP A 68 8.82 11.17 11.02
C ASP A 68 8.42 12.64 11.19
N ASP A 69 8.61 13.13 12.38
CA ASP A 69 8.32 14.54 12.71
C ASP A 69 9.43 15.46 12.19
#